data_3728bcd0cf41fb4ca7d28ffa71485090
#
_entry.id   3728bcd0cf41fb4ca7d28ffa71485090
#
_cell.length_a   1.000
_cell.length_b   1.000
_cell.length_c   1.000
_cell.angle_alpha   90.00
_cell.angle_beta   90.00
_cell.angle_gamma   90.00
#
_symmetry.space_group_name_H-M   'P 1'
#
loop_
_entity.id
_entity.type
_entity.pdbx_description
1 polymer ?
#
loop_
_entity_poly.entity_id
_entity_poly.type
_entity_poly.pdbx_seq_one_letter_code
_entity_poly.pdbx_strand_id
1 'polypeptide(L)'
;EMNNGGVVTRKATHAKLAFSSPLCFPQFSVLDPTKTYTLPPRQIANGLVDAFVHTMEQYLTYPVNALAQDRFAEGLLQTLVELAPRAMQEGAPDYDNRANLMWTATLALNGLIGAGVPQDWATHMIGHELTALYGIDHARTLAIVLPQVMQARREAKRAKLLQYAERVWGITEGSEDARIDAAIARTVAFFESVGVPTRLSAYQLG
;
A
#
# COMPACT_ATOMS: atom_id res chain seq x y z
N GLU A 1 -7.37 -1.84 -12.49
CA GLU A 1 -6.65 -2.96 -11.89
C GLU A 1 -6.93 -4.25 -12.68
N MET A 2 -5.92 -5.08 -12.83
CA MET A 2 -6.00 -6.32 -13.60
C MET A 2 -6.09 -7.52 -12.65
N ASN A 3 -7.06 -7.51 -11.74
CA ASN A 3 -7.26 -8.54 -10.73
C ASN A 3 -8.69 -9.13 -10.78
N ASN A 4 -8.97 -10.08 -9.92
CA ASN A 4 -10.23 -10.81 -9.84
C ASN A 4 -11.02 -10.52 -8.55
N GLY A 5 -10.61 -9.53 -7.79
CA GLY A 5 -11.20 -9.15 -6.52
C GLY A 5 -12.06 -7.89 -6.60
N GLY A 6 -12.86 -7.71 -5.59
CA GLY A 6 -13.64 -6.50 -5.37
C GLY A 6 -14.05 -6.38 -3.92
N VAL A 7 -14.47 -5.19 -3.53
CA VAL A 7 -14.95 -4.93 -2.18
C VAL A 7 -16.25 -4.15 -2.25
N VAL A 8 -17.28 -4.58 -1.52
CA VAL A 8 -18.59 -3.95 -1.49
C VAL A 8 -18.95 -3.54 -0.07
N THR A 9 -19.33 -2.28 0.11
CA THR A 9 -19.82 -1.80 1.39
C THR A 9 -21.36 -1.89 1.44
N ARG A 10 -21.87 -2.69 2.38
CA ARG A 10 -23.31 -2.73 2.69
C ARG A 10 -23.61 -1.71 3.78
N LYS A 11 -24.07 -0.55 3.37
CA LYS A 11 -24.31 0.59 4.25
C LYS A 11 -25.29 0.29 5.40
N ALA A 12 -26.34 -0.49 5.11
CA ALA A 12 -27.37 -0.83 6.11
C ALA A 12 -26.87 -1.67 7.29
N THR A 13 -25.75 -2.40 7.14
CA THR A 13 -25.18 -3.26 8.18
C THR A 13 -23.77 -2.84 8.60
N HIS A 14 -23.28 -1.69 8.10
CA HIS A 14 -21.91 -1.21 8.32
C HIS A 14 -20.86 -2.29 8.05
N ALA A 15 -21.07 -3.09 7.00
CA ALA A 15 -20.15 -4.18 6.64
C ALA A 15 -19.45 -3.87 5.32
N LYS A 16 -18.11 -4.01 5.29
CA LYS A 16 -17.30 -3.90 4.09
C LYS A 16 -16.72 -5.28 3.76
N LEU A 17 -17.22 -5.91 2.70
CA LEU A 17 -16.99 -7.31 2.36
C LEU A 17 -16.13 -7.42 1.10
N ALA A 18 -15.01 -8.12 1.22
CA ALA A 18 -14.17 -8.50 0.10
C ALA A 18 -14.69 -9.80 -0.55
N PHE A 19 -14.58 -9.88 -1.86
CA PHE A 19 -14.86 -11.08 -2.63
C PHE A 19 -13.84 -11.26 -3.75
N SER A 20 -13.64 -12.49 -4.21
CA SER A 20 -12.84 -12.78 -5.39
C SER A 20 -13.42 -13.98 -6.13
N SER A 21 -13.25 -14.00 -7.45
CA SER A 21 -13.63 -15.13 -8.29
C SER A 21 -12.77 -15.17 -9.55
N PRO A 22 -12.33 -16.35 -10.02
CA PRO A 22 -11.67 -16.46 -11.33
C PRO A 22 -12.50 -15.90 -12.49
N LEU A 23 -13.83 -15.87 -12.34
CA LEU A 23 -14.75 -15.31 -13.36
C LEU A 23 -14.75 -13.78 -13.41
N CYS A 24 -14.15 -13.11 -12.40
CA CYS A 24 -14.06 -11.65 -12.33
C CYS A 24 -12.80 -11.10 -13.00
N PHE A 25 -11.88 -11.92 -13.47
CA PHE A 25 -10.75 -11.41 -14.25
C PHE A 25 -11.24 -10.71 -15.52
N PRO A 26 -10.74 -9.50 -15.84
CA PRO A 26 -11.03 -8.86 -17.10
C PRO A 26 -10.45 -9.68 -18.25
N GLN A 27 -11.17 -9.74 -19.38
CA GLN A 27 -10.67 -10.39 -20.59
C GLN A 27 -9.49 -9.61 -21.20
N PHE A 28 -9.52 -8.30 -21.06
CA PHE A 28 -8.42 -7.38 -21.38
C PHE A 28 -8.59 -6.10 -20.56
N SER A 29 -7.51 -5.33 -20.43
CA SER A 29 -7.54 -4.03 -19.77
C SER A 29 -6.85 -2.99 -20.64
N VAL A 30 -7.44 -1.80 -20.74
CA VAL A 30 -6.82 -0.63 -21.35
C VAL A 30 -6.44 0.35 -20.27
N LEU A 31 -5.16 0.60 -20.12
CA LEU A 31 -4.59 1.50 -19.12
C LEU A 31 -4.26 2.85 -19.79
N ASP A 32 -5.16 3.82 -19.65
CA ASP A 32 -5.00 5.18 -20.18
C ASP A 32 -4.68 6.16 -19.04
N PRO A 33 -3.42 6.58 -18.86
CA PRO A 33 -3.03 7.50 -17.78
C PRO A 33 -3.76 8.84 -17.82
N THR A 34 -4.21 9.29 -18.99
CA THR A 34 -4.91 10.58 -19.12
C THR A 34 -6.24 10.60 -18.36
N LYS A 35 -6.86 9.45 -18.12
CA LYS A 35 -8.07 9.32 -17.31
C LYS A 35 -7.86 9.64 -15.83
N THR A 36 -6.62 9.68 -15.38
CA THR A 36 -6.26 10.06 -14.01
C THR A 36 -6.05 11.57 -13.83
N TYR A 37 -6.08 12.37 -14.91
CA TYR A 37 -5.76 13.79 -14.86
C TYR A 37 -6.76 14.63 -14.06
N THR A 38 -7.99 14.17 -13.99
CA THR A 38 -9.07 14.83 -13.23
C THR A 38 -9.17 14.38 -11.77
N LEU A 39 -8.31 13.45 -11.32
CA LEU A 39 -8.29 13.04 -9.93
C LEU A 39 -7.84 14.20 -9.03
N PRO A 40 -8.59 14.49 -7.95
CA PRO A 40 -8.14 15.47 -6.97
C PRO A 40 -6.91 14.95 -6.22
N PRO A 41 -6.05 15.84 -5.68
CA PRO A 41 -4.83 15.47 -4.96
C PRO A 41 -5.07 14.43 -3.84
N ARG A 42 -6.20 14.54 -3.13
CA ARG A 42 -6.61 13.57 -2.11
C ARG A 42 -6.68 12.13 -2.66
N GLN A 43 -7.22 11.95 -3.87
CA GLN A 43 -7.34 10.60 -4.46
C GLN A 43 -6.02 10.09 -5.02
N ILE A 44 -5.15 10.98 -5.47
CA ILE A 44 -3.79 10.61 -5.88
C ILE A 44 -3.01 10.10 -4.66
N ALA A 45 -3.05 10.84 -3.56
CA ALA A 45 -2.45 10.43 -2.28
C ALA A 45 -3.00 9.10 -1.78
N ASN A 46 -4.33 8.92 -1.83
CA ASN A 46 -4.98 7.67 -1.49
C ASN A 46 -4.46 6.51 -2.36
N GLY A 47 -4.34 6.71 -3.68
CA GLY A 47 -3.83 5.68 -4.60
C GLY A 47 -2.37 5.30 -4.36
N LEU A 48 -1.51 6.28 -4.03
CA LEU A 48 -0.11 6.02 -3.65
C LEU A 48 -0.01 5.14 -2.40
N VAL A 49 -0.76 5.50 -1.36
CA VAL A 49 -0.77 4.76 -0.09
C VAL A 49 -1.37 3.36 -0.27
N ASP A 50 -2.48 3.24 -1.00
CA ASP A 50 -3.15 1.97 -1.24
C ASP A 50 -2.25 0.98 -1.99
N ALA A 51 -1.62 1.43 -3.09
CA ALA A 51 -0.67 0.61 -3.84
C ALA A 51 0.56 0.21 -3.00
N PHE A 52 1.04 1.11 -2.15
CA PHE A 52 2.13 0.82 -1.22
C PHE A 52 1.73 -0.27 -0.22
N VAL A 53 0.56 -0.17 0.39
CA VAL A 53 0.08 -1.17 1.37
C VAL A 53 -0.24 -2.50 0.70
N HIS A 54 -0.85 -2.52 -0.48
CA HIS A 54 -1.03 -3.74 -1.28
C HIS A 54 0.29 -4.49 -1.46
N THR A 55 1.35 -3.77 -1.83
CA THR A 55 2.67 -4.36 -2.01
C THR A 55 3.23 -4.88 -0.67
N MET A 56 3.10 -4.09 0.40
CA MET A 56 3.61 -4.45 1.73
C MET A 56 2.98 -5.72 2.29
N GLU A 57 1.67 -5.93 2.10
CA GLU A 57 0.97 -7.10 2.66
C GLU A 57 1.28 -8.40 1.91
N GLN A 58 1.79 -8.31 0.68
CA GLN A 58 2.31 -9.46 -0.07
C GLN A 58 3.81 -9.69 0.17
N TYR A 59 4.54 -8.66 0.55
CA TYR A 59 5.99 -8.69 0.77
C TYR A 59 6.37 -8.97 2.24
N LEU A 60 5.70 -8.29 3.19
CA LEU A 60 6.11 -8.26 4.60
C LEU A 60 5.49 -9.42 5.40
N THR A 61 5.95 -10.64 5.14
CA THR A 61 5.50 -11.88 5.81
C THR A 61 6.69 -12.56 6.51
N TYR A 62 7.14 -13.69 6.00
CA TYR A 62 8.34 -14.39 6.45
C TYR A 62 9.15 -14.88 5.24
N PRO A 63 10.48 -15.10 5.39
CA PRO A 63 11.34 -15.51 4.29
C PRO A 63 10.96 -16.89 3.73
N VAL A 64 10.83 -17.00 2.41
CA VAL A 64 10.57 -18.26 1.68
C VAL A 64 11.53 -18.43 0.48
N ASN A 65 12.65 -17.69 0.47
CA ASN A 65 13.63 -17.69 -0.62
C ASN A 65 13.05 -17.31 -2.00
N ALA A 66 11.98 -16.51 -2.02
CA ALA A 66 11.33 -16.03 -3.23
C ALA A 66 12.00 -14.74 -3.72
N LEU A 67 13.26 -14.85 -4.15
CA LEU A 67 14.11 -13.69 -4.47
C LEU A 67 13.53 -12.79 -5.56
N ALA A 68 12.91 -13.37 -6.60
CA ALA A 68 12.30 -12.61 -7.68
C ALA A 68 11.09 -11.78 -7.18
N GLN A 69 10.16 -12.39 -6.44
CA GLN A 69 9.01 -11.70 -5.85
C GLN A 69 9.43 -10.60 -4.89
N ASP A 70 10.44 -10.86 -4.07
CA ASP A 70 11.01 -9.86 -3.17
C ASP A 70 11.51 -8.64 -3.95
N ARG A 71 12.29 -8.84 -5.03
CA ARG A 71 12.81 -7.76 -5.86
C ARG A 71 11.72 -7.00 -6.61
N PHE A 72 10.69 -7.68 -7.11
CA PHE A 72 9.54 -7.01 -7.69
C PHE A 72 8.82 -6.11 -6.67
N ALA A 73 8.55 -6.63 -5.49
CA ALA A 73 7.90 -5.86 -4.43
C ALA A 73 8.75 -4.66 -3.98
N GLU A 74 10.04 -4.87 -3.73
CA GLU A 74 11.00 -3.83 -3.34
C GLU A 74 11.08 -2.72 -4.40
N GLY A 75 11.14 -3.09 -5.69
CA GLY A 75 11.13 -2.15 -6.81
C GLY A 75 9.83 -1.34 -6.89
N LEU A 76 8.67 -1.96 -6.68
CA LEU A 76 7.39 -1.24 -6.67
C LEU A 76 7.31 -0.24 -5.50
N LEU A 77 7.75 -0.63 -4.31
CA LEU A 77 7.78 0.25 -3.14
C LEU A 77 8.68 1.48 -3.37
N GLN A 78 9.89 1.26 -3.89
CA GLN A 78 10.82 2.33 -4.24
C GLN A 78 10.23 3.25 -5.31
N THR A 79 9.64 2.69 -6.36
CA THR A 79 8.99 3.46 -7.43
C THR A 79 7.87 4.35 -6.89
N LEU A 80 7.01 3.86 -5.98
CA LEU A 80 5.95 4.66 -5.37
C LEU A 80 6.51 5.82 -4.55
N VAL A 81 7.58 5.59 -3.79
CA VAL A 81 8.27 6.65 -3.02
C VAL A 81 8.87 7.70 -3.94
N GLU A 82 9.49 7.29 -5.03
CA GLU A 82 10.12 8.19 -6.03
C GLU A 82 9.08 9.02 -6.79
N LEU A 83 7.95 8.42 -7.18
CA LEU A 83 6.90 9.09 -7.95
C LEU A 83 6.11 10.12 -7.12
N ALA A 84 6.00 9.91 -5.82
CA ALA A 84 5.10 10.66 -4.94
C ALA A 84 5.30 12.19 -4.96
N PRO A 85 6.51 12.75 -4.86
CA PRO A 85 6.69 14.19 -4.88
C PRO A 85 6.14 14.85 -6.14
N ARG A 86 6.36 14.22 -7.31
CA ARG A 86 5.88 14.72 -8.60
C ARG A 86 4.39 14.48 -8.80
N ALA A 87 3.87 13.35 -8.31
CA ALA A 87 2.44 13.03 -8.35
C ALA A 87 1.60 14.01 -7.54
N MET A 88 2.15 14.55 -6.46
CA MET A 88 1.49 15.51 -5.55
C MET A 88 1.76 16.97 -5.92
N GLN A 89 2.58 17.24 -6.93
CA GLN A 89 2.89 18.60 -7.36
C GLN A 89 1.65 19.27 -7.97
N GLU A 90 1.42 20.52 -7.61
CA GLU A 90 0.38 21.35 -8.24
C GLU A 90 0.71 21.66 -9.70
N GLY A 91 -0.33 21.83 -10.52
CA GLY A 91 -0.20 22.20 -11.93
C GLY A 91 -0.70 21.12 -12.89
N ALA A 92 -0.23 21.19 -14.14
CA ALA A 92 -0.64 20.24 -15.17
C ALA A 92 -0.10 18.84 -14.87
N PRO A 93 -0.94 17.80 -14.98
CA PRO A 93 -0.51 16.42 -14.76
C PRO A 93 0.59 16.01 -15.73
N ASP A 94 1.62 15.38 -15.20
CA ASP A 94 2.71 14.80 -15.98
C ASP A 94 2.30 13.40 -16.48
N TYR A 95 2.36 13.18 -17.79
CA TYR A 95 1.97 11.92 -18.40
C TYR A 95 2.81 10.74 -17.90
N ASP A 96 4.13 10.88 -17.89
CA ASP A 96 5.03 9.79 -17.52
C ASP A 96 4.89 9.42 -16.05
N ASN A 97 4.74 10.42 -15.18
CA ASN A 97 4.46 10.17 -13.77
C ASN A 97 3.14 9.41 -13.58
N ARG A 98 2.06 9.83 -14.27
CA ARG A 98 0.75 9.15 -14.18
C ARG A 98 0.77 7.76 -14.78
N ALA A 99 1.49 7.55 -15.88
CA ALA A 99 1.65 6.25 -16.51
C ALA A 99 2.40 5.27 -15.59
N ASN A 100 3.51 5.72 -15.00
CA ASN A 100 4.28 4.91 -14.05
C ASN A 100 3.47 4.61 -12.79
N LEU A 101 2.74 5.59 -12.25
CA LEU A 101 1.89 5.38 -11.07
C LEU A 101 0.78 4.36 -11.36
N MET A 102 0.08 4.49 -12.50
CA MET A 102 -0.97 3.55 -12.91
C MET A 102 -0.43 2.14 -13.10
N TRP A 103 0.72 2.00 -13.75
CA TRP A 103 1.35 0.71 -13.97
C TRP A 103 1.85 0.08 -12.67
N THR A 104 2.50 0.86 -11.79
CA THR A 104 2.96 0.39 -10.48
C THR A 104 1.78 -0.07 -9.60
N ALA A 105 0.69 0.70 -9.56
CA ALA A 105 -0.52 0.33 -8.83
C ALA A 105 -1.18 -0.95 -9.40
N THR A 106 -1.14 -1.14 -10.72
CA THR A 106 -1.61 -2.38 -11.36
C THR A 106 -0.77 -3.59 -10.93
N LEU A 107 0.56 -3.47 -10.99
CA LEU A 107 1.48 -4.53 -10.58
C LEU A 107 1.41 -4.85 -9.08
N ALA A 108 1.07 -3.87 -8.25
CA ALA A 108 0.90 -4.04 -6.81
C ALA A 108 -0.23 -5.03 -6.45
N LEU A 109 -1.22 -5.24 -7.35
CA LEU A 109 -2.39 -6.07 -7.03
C LEU A 109 -2.87 -7.00 -8.16
N ASN A 110 -2.11 -7.17 -9.23
CA ASN A 110 -2.47 -8.09 -10.32
C ASN A 110 -2.12 -9.56 -10.04
N GLY A 111 -1.56 -9.86 -8.86
CA GLY A 111 -1.20 -11.20 -8.42
C GLY A 111 0.25 -11.61 -8.73
N LEU A 112 1.00 -10.82 -9.51
CA LEU A 112 2.37 -11.17 -9.88
C LEU A 112 3.31 -11.29 -8.68
N ILE A 113 3.34 -10.28 -7.82
CA ILE A 113 4.25 -10.24 -6.65
C ILE A 113 3.84 -11.22 -5.55
N GLY A 114 2.55 -11.61 -5.51
CA GLY A 114 2.02 -12.58 -4.56
C GLY A 114 2.12 -14.05 -5.03
N ALA A 115 2.57 -14.29 -6.27
CA ALA A 115 2.61 -15.63 -6.83
C ALA A 115 3.62 -16.52 -6.09
N GLY A 116 3.13 -17.60 -5.46
CA GLY A 116 3.96 -18.59 -4.76
C GLY A 116 4.57 -18.13 -3.43
N VAL A 117 4.13 -16.99 -2.88
CA VAL A 117 4.59 -16.48 -1.59
C VAL A 117 3.43 -16.33 -0.60
N PRO A 118 3.70 -16.42 0.72
CA PRO A 118 2.69 -16.12 1.73
C PRO A 118 2.30 -14.65 1.72
N GLN A 119 1.03 -14.37 1.97
CA GLN A 119 0.47 -13.02 2.05
C GLN A 119 -0.19 -12.82 3.42
N ASP A 120 -0.23 -11.59 3.90
CA ASP A 120 -0.85 -11.21 5.16
C ASP A 120 -1.68 -9.93 4.96
N TRP A 121 -2.98 -10.07 4.86
CA TRP A 121 -3.93 -8.99 4.60
C TRP A 121 -4.54 -8.38 5.86
N ALA A 122 -3.88 -8.52 7.01
CA ALA A 122 -4.38 -8.01 8.29
C ALA A 122 -4.64 -6.50 8.29
N THR A 123 -3.77 -5.71 7.63
CA THR A 123 -3.94 -4.26 7.52
C THR A 123 -5.23 -3.90 6.78
N HIS A 124 -5.50 -4.56 5.65
CA HIS A 124 -6.73 -4.34 4.88
C HIS A 124 -7.97 -4.76 5.66
N MET A 125 -7.94 -5.93 6.32
CA MET A 125 -9.11 -6.43 7.06
C MET A 125 -9.47 -5.49 8.22
N ILE A 126 -8.50 -5.03 9.01
CA ILE A 126 -8.71 -4.06 10.08
C ILE A 126 -9.15 -2.71 9.49
N GLY A 127 -8.52 -2.26 8.40
CA GLY A 127 -8.87 -1.01 7.72
C GLY A 127 -10.31 -1.01 7.18
N HIS A 128 -10.81 -2.14 6.71
CA HIS A 128 -12.20 -2.28 6.25
C HIS A 128 -13.20 -2.00 7.37
N GLU A 129 -12.95 -2.47 8.59
CA GLU A 129 -13.79 -2.19 9.75
C GLU A 129 -13.82 -0.70 10.08
N LEU A 130 -12.65 -0.04 10.05
CA LEU A 130 -12.57 1.41 10.27
C LEU A 130 -13.33 2.20 9.19
N THR A 131 -13.22 1.79 7.93
CA THR A 131 -14.00 2.41 6.84
C THR A 131 -15.50 2.18 7.03
N ALA A 132 -15.91 0.98 7.39
CA ALA A 132 -17.33 0.62 7.55
C ALA A 132 -17.99 1.37 8.71
N LEU A 133 -17.28 1.53 9.83
CA LEU A 133 -17.80 2.15 11.05
C LEU A 133 -17.75 3.69 11.01
N TYR A 134 -16.67 4.25 10.46
CA TYR A 134 -16.40 5.70 10.59
C TYR A 134 -16.39 6.44 9.25
N GLY A 135 -16.52 5.76 8.12
CA GLY A 135 -16.53 6.39 6.80
C GLY A 135 -15.20 7.00 6.36
N ILE A 136 -14.08 6.63 7.01
CA ILE A 136 -12.74 7.07 6.60
C ILE A 136 -12.40 6.43 5.25
N ASP A 137 -11.78 7.20 4.35
CA ASP A 137 -11.30 6.68 3.06
C ASP A 137 -10.43 5.44 3.27
N HIS A 138 -10.59 4.44 2.41
CA HIS A 138 -9.90 3.15 2.52
C HIS A 138 -8.38 3.29 2.73
N ALA A 139 -7.69 3.98 1.81
CA ALA A 139 -6.24 4.15 1.93
C ALA A 139 -5.80 4.85 3.23
N ARG A 140 -6.64 5.75 3.76
CA ARG A 140 -6.36 6.45 5.01
C ARG A 140 -6.46 5.53 6.22
N THR A 141 -7.39 4.56 6.20
CA THR A 141 -7.42 3.53 7.25
C THR A 141 -6.20 2.61 7.18
N LEU A 142 -5.72 2.30 5.97
CA LEU A 142 -4.49 1.52 5.80
C LEU A 142 -3.26 2.25 6.35
N ALA A 143 -3.17 3.57 6.11
CA ALA A 143 -2.07 4.39 6.66
C ALA A 143 -2.04 4.42 8.18
N ILE A 144 -3.21 4.37 8.84
CA ILE A 144 -3.32 4.26 10.29
C ILE A 144 -2.88 2.89 10.79
N VAL A 145 -3.32 1.83 10.11
CA VAL A 145 -3.20 0.44 10.60
C VAL A 145 -1.82 -0.16 10.31
N LEU A 146 -1.26 0.04 9.11
CA LEU A 146 -0.01 -0.63 8.71
C LEU A 146 1.16 -0.43 9.68
N PRO A 147 1.49 0.80 10.13
CA PRO A 147 2.60 0.99 11.07
C PRO A 147 2.38 0.26 12.40
N GLN A 148 1.13 0.18 12.85
CA GLN A 148 0.77 -0.53 14.07
C GLN A 148 0.87 -2.04 13.93
N VAL A 149 0.47 -2.59 12.77
CA VAL A 149 0.66 -4.01 12.44
C VAL A 149 2.14 -4.37 12.35
N MET A 150 2.95 -3.51 11.71
CA MET A 150 4.41 -3.69 11.67
C MET A 150 5.01 -3.76 13.08
N GLN A 151 4.60 -2.86 13.97
CA GLN A 151 5.07 -2.81 15.35
C GLN A 151 4.56 -4.02 16.16
N ALA A 152 3.27 -4.33 16.09
CA ALA A 152 2.66 -5.42 16.85
C ALA A 152 3.18 -6.80 16.43
N ARG A 153 3.54 -6.95 15.16
CA ARG A 153 4.07 -8.21 14.60
C ARG A 153 5.58 -8.21 14.41
N ARG A 154 6.28 -7.27 15.03
CA ARG A 154 7.71 -7.00 14.88
C ARG A 154 8.55 -8.27 14.95
N GLU A 155 8.35 -9.09 15.98
CA GLU A 155 9.15 -10.30 16.18
C GLU A 155 8.89 -11.36 15.10
N ALA A 156 7.64 -11.59 14.77
CA ALA A 156 7.26 -12.56 13.74
C ALA A 156 7.72 -12.14 12.33
N LYS A 157 7.84 -10.84 12.09
CA LYS A 157 8.23 -10.26 10.79
C LYS A 157 9.68 -9.72 10.78
N ARG A 158 10.48 -9.94 11.84
CA ARG A 158 11.80 -9.33 12.05
C ARG A 158 12.71 -9.44 10.83
N ALA A 159 12.89 -10.63 10.29
CA ALA A 159 13.76 -10.84 9.13
C ALA A 159 13.33 -10.03 7.90
N LYS A 160 12.02 -9.97 7.63
CA LYS A 160 11.46 -9.20 6.50
C LYS A 160 11.46 -7.70 6.77
N LEU A 161 11.28 -7.27 8.01
CA LEU A 161 11.40 -5.86 8.39
C LEU A 161 12.84 -5.35 8.23
N LEU A 162 13.83 -6.14 8.57
CA LEU A 162 15.26 -5.81 8.35
C LEU A 162 15.57 -5.75 6.85
N GLN A 163 15.07 -6.71 6.06
CA GLN A 163 15.19 -6.69 4.61
C GLN A 163 14.54 -5.44 4.01
N TYR A 164 13.36 -5.07 4.46
CA TYR A 164 12.64 -3.86 4.07
C TYR A 164 13.41 -2.58 4.43
N ALA A 165 13.94 -2.50 5.66
CA ALA A 165 14.76 -1.38 6.11
C ALA A 165 15.97 -1.15 5.18
N GLU A 166 16.71 -2.23 4.88
CA GLU A 166 17.89 -2.18 4.04
C GLU A 166 17.55 -1.89 2.58
N ARG A 167 16.63 -2.67 1.98
CA ARG A 167 16.47 -2.69 0.53
C ARG A 167 15.53 -1.63 0.00
N VAL A 168 14.56 -1.19 0.79
CA VAL A 168 13.62 -0.14 0.36
C VAL A 168 14.10 1.22 0.84
N TRP A 169 14.59 1.32 2.08
CA TRP A 169 14.96 2.60 2.70
C TRP A 169 16.47 2.86 2.78
N GLY A 170 17.31 1.89 2.43
CA GLY A 170 18.76 2.03 2.52
C GLY A 170 19.28 2.10 3.96
N ILE A 171 18.52 1.62 4.95
CA ILE A 171 18.89 1.66 6.37
C ILE A 171 19.74 0.44 6.71
N THR A 172 21.05 0.63 6.83
CA THR A 172 22.03 -0.42 7.07
C THR A 172 22.70 -0.33 8.44
N GLU A 173 22.71 0.87 9.05
CA GLU A 173 23.44 1.16 10.27
C GLU A 173 22.56 1.07 11.52
N GLY A 174 23.19 0.68 12.65
CA GLY A 174 22.53 0.56 13.95
C GLY A 174 22.10 -0.86 14.30
N SER A 175 21.53 -1.02 15.50
CA SER A 175 20.96 -2.30 15.92
C SER A 175 19.77 -2.71 15.07
N GLU A 176 19.44 -4.00 15.04
CA GLU A 176 18.26 -4.49 14.32
C GLU A 176 16.99 -3.74 14.71
N ASP A 177 16.79 -3.52 16.02
CA ASP A 177 15.61 -2.80 16.50
C ASP A 177 15.59 -1.34 16.04
N ALA A 178 16.73 -0.66 16.07
CA ALA A 178 16.84 0.71 15.57
C ALA A 178 16.54 0.80 14.06
N ARG A 179 17.02 -0.17 13.29
CA ARG A 179 16.76 -0.25 11.84
C ARG A 179 15.28 -0.48 11.55
N ILE A 180 14.63 -1.37 12.30
CA ILE A 180 13.18 -1.63 12.17
C ILE A 180 12.38 -0.38 12.55
N ASP A 181 12.70 0.27 13.67
CA ASP A 181 12.03 1.50 14.09
C ASP A 181 12.18 2.62 13.06
N ALA A 182 13.38 2.77 12.50
CA ALA A 182 13.64 3.74 11.45
C ALA A 182 12.84 3.44 10.17
N ALA A 183 12.70 2.16 9.78
CA ALA A 183 11.91 1.77 8.61
C ALA A 183 10.41 2.05 8.82
N ILE A 184 9.87 1.76 10.00
CA ILE A 184 8.48 2.10 10.36
C ILE A 184 8.29 3.63 10.33
N ALA A 185 9.22 4.38 10.92
CA ALA A 185 9.17 5.84 10.92
C ALA A 185 9.24 6.43 9.50
N ARG A 186 10.05 5.86 8.60
CA ARG A 186 10.11 6.25 7.18
C ARG A 186 8.80 5.98 6.45
N THR A 187 8.15 4.87 6.75
CA THR A 187 6.83 4.55 6.18
C THR A 187 5.77 5.56 6.63
N VAL A 188 5.74 5.90 7.91
CA VAL A 188 4.87 6.96 8.45
C VAL A 188 5.14 8.30 7.77
N ALA A 189 6.41 8.71 7.71
CA ALA A 189 6.82 9.96 7.09
C ALA A 189 6.44 10.02 5.59
N PHE A 190 6.54 8.91 4.88
CA PHE A 190 6.12 8.82 3.49
C PHE A 190 4.60 9.06 3.34
N PHE A 191 3.76 8.42 4.14
CA PHE A 191 2.31 8.64 4.10
C PHE A 191 1.93 10.07 4.45
N GLU A 192 2.56 10.63 5.47
CA GLU A 192 2.32 12.01 5.89
C GLU A 192 2.81 13.03 4.86
N SER A 193 3.91 12.74 4.14
CA SER A 193 4.43 13.61 3.09
C SER A 193 3.47 13.79 1.90
N VAL A 194 2.60 12.80 1.64
CA VAL A 194 1.54 12.89 0.63
C VAL A 194 0.20 13.37 1.20
N GLY A 195 0.17 13.87 2.45
CA GLY A 195 -1.03 14.42 3.07
C GLY A 195 -2.01 13.37 3.59
N VAL A 196 -1.52 12.17 3.93
CA VAL A 196 -2.33 11.09 4.53
C VAL A 196 -1.93 10.89 5.99
N PRO A 197 -2.71 11.39 6.97
CA PRO A 197 -2.42 11.24 8.39
C PRO A 197 -2.45 9.77 8.82
N THR A 198 -1.55 9.42 9.76
CA THR A 198 -1.32 8.04 10.21
C THR A 198 -1.88 7.72 11.60
N ARG A 199 -2.69 8.62 12.18
CA ARG A 199 -3.26 8.47 13.52
C ARG A 199 -4.77 8.70 13.52
N LEU A 200 -5.52 7.93 14.30
CA LEU A 200 -6.97 8.07 14.46
C LEU A 200 -7.38 9.47 14.96
N SER A 201 -6.58 10.08 15.84
CA SER A 201 -6.83 11.42 16.37
C SER A 201 -6.92 12.50 15.28
N ALA A 202 -6.23 12.33 14.14
CA ALA A 202 -6.34 13.25 13.01
C ALA A 202 -7.70 13.18 12.29
N TYR A 203 -8.49 12.16 12.59
CA TYR A 203 -9.85 11.94 12.08
C TYR A 203 -10.93 12.16 13.14
N GLN A 204 -10.59 12.86 14.24
CA GLN A 204 -11.47 13.14 15.38
C GLN A 204 -11.99 11.85 16.07
N LEU A 205 -11.21 10.79 16.01
CA LEU A 205 -11.46 9.50 16.65
C LEU A 205 -10.33 9.20 17.64
N GLY A 206 -10.67 8.95 18.91
CA GLY A 206 -9.71 8.67 19.99
C GLY A 206 -10.01 9.43 21.26
#